data_074bb2e2bd87dc6e13ac6f627af09105
#
_entry.id   074bb2e2bd87dc6e13ac6f627af09105
#
_cell.length_a   1.000
_cell.length_b   1.000
_cell.length_c   1.000
_cell.angle_alpha   90.00
_cell.angle_beta   90.00
_cell.angle_gamma   90.00
#
_symmetry.space_group_name_H-M   'P 1'
#
loop_
_entity.id
_entity.type
_entity.pdbx_description
1 polymer ?
#
loop_
_entity_poly.entity_id
_entity_poly.type
_entity_poly.pdbx_seq_one_letter_code
_entity_poly.pdbx_strand_id
1 'polypeptide(L)'
;MKDIFLSAKEVNELKKTKQNIIIFDSSYFLPNTGINAIDEYKNEHIENALFFDIDKISDPNDNLPHMFPTKDIFETHMQKLGLNNNHIVIIYDNSPLLSSARCWFLLRYFGHKEIFILSG
;
A
#
# COMPACT_ATOMS: atom_id res chain seq x y z
N MET A 1 8.37 15.39 14.82
CA MET A 1 7.60 14.32 14.18
C MET A 1 8.13 14.05 12.78
N LYS A 2 8.36 12.81 12.47
CA LYS A 2 8.92 12.44 11.18
C LYS A 2 7.88 12.63 10.06
N ASP A 3 8.27 13.27 8.97
CA ASP A 3 7.38 13.47 7.84
C ASP A 3 7.13 12.12 7.15
N ILE A 4 5.86 11.78 6.93
CA ILE A 4 5.48 10.53 6.27
C ILE A 4 5.31 10.68 4.76
N PHE A 5 5.36 11.90 4.23
CA PHE A 5 5.20 12.14 2.80
C PHE A 5 6.54 12.38 2.14
N LEU A 6 6.76 11.71 1.00
CA LEU A 6 7.95 11.91 0.19
C LEU A 6 7.53 12.33 -1.22
N SER A 7 8.27 13.26 -1.81
CA SER A 7 8.07 13.64 -3.21
C SER A 7 8.66 12.56 -4.13
N ALA A 8 8.31 12.61 -5.42
CA ALA A 8 8.90 11.72 -6.41
C ALA A 8 10.43 11.87 -6.46
N LYS A 9 10.92 13.10 -6.31
CA LYS A 9 12.35 13.38 -6.28
C LYS A 9 13.02 12.70 -5.09
N GLU A 10 12.40 12.82 -3.90
CA GLU A 10 12.93 12.20 -2.69
C GLU A 10 12.93 10.67 -2.79
N VAL A 11 11.89 10.09 -3.38
CA VAL A 11 11.83 8.64 -3.62
C VAL A 11 12.94 8.20 -4.56
N ASN A 12 13.17 8.94 -5.65
CA ASN A 12 14.25 8.61 -6.57
C ASN A 12 15.62 8.69 -5.92
N GLU A 13 15.84 9.68 -5.06
CA GLU A 13 17.10 9.79 -4.29
C GLU A 13 17.26 8.60 -3.35
N LEU A 14 16.18 8.20 -2.67
CA LEU A 14 16.20 7.07 -1.75
C LEU A 14 16.55 5.78 -2.48
N LYS A 15 16.02 5.56 -3.68
CA LYS A 15 16.31 4.39 -4.51
C LYS A 15 17.78 4.26 -4.86
N LYS A 16 18.50 5.37 -4.96
CA LYS A 16 19.93 5.37 -5.29
C LYS A 16 20.80 4.89 -4.13
N THR A 17 20.33 5.04 -2.89
CA THR A 17 21.13 4.74 -1.70
C THR A 17 20.64 3.52 -0.94
N LYS A 18 19.41 3.07 -1.16
CA LYS A 18 18.82 1.93 -0.45
C LYS A 18 18.33 0.88 -1.43
N GLN A 19 18.54 -0.38 -1.09
CA GLN A 19 18.11 -1.51 -1.93
C GLN A 19 16.88 -2.23 -1.38
N ASN A 20 16.54 -1.98 -0.14
CA ASN A 20 15.45 -2.67 0.57
C ASN A 20 14.14 -1.87 0.51
N ILE A 21 13.79 -1.38 -0.67
CA ILE A 21 12.57 -0.59 -0.87
C ILE A 21 11.52 -1.47 -1.53
N ILE A 22 10.30 -1.42 -0.99
CA ILE A 22 9.13 -2.03 -1.61
C ILE A 22 8.09 -0.93 -1.86
N ILE A 23 7.48 -0.94 -3.03
CA ILE A 23 6.49 0.07 -3.42
C ILE A 23 5.15 -0.61 -3.56
N PHE A 24 4.13 -0.07 -2.90
CA PHE A 24 2.76 -0.57 -2.98
C PHE A 24 1.87 0.41 -3.71
N ASP A 25 1.12 -0.09 -4.68
CA ASP A 25 -0.04 0.59 -5.26
C ASP A 25 -1.26 0.14 -4.45
N SER A 26 -1.82 1.05 -3.66
CA SER A 26 -2.98 0.76 -2.81
C SER A 26 -4.25 1.41 -3.33
N SER A 27 -4.34 1.64 -4.63
CA SER A 27 -5.52 2.25 -5.26
C SER A 27 -6.78 1.44 -4.98
N TYR A 28 -7.88 2.14 -4.76
CA TYR A 28 -9.18 1.54 -4.57
C TYR A 28 -10.26 2.43 -5.17
N PHE A 29 -11.22 1.80 -5.86
CA PHE A 29 -12.36 2.50 -6.45
C PHE A 29 -13.65 1.86 -5.95
N LEU A 30 -14.66 2.70 -5.68
CA LEU A 30 -15.97 2.20 -5.26
C LEU A 30 -16.59 1.33 -6.33
N PRO A 31 -17.37 0.29 -5.95
CA PRO A 31 -17.94 -0.65 -6.95
C PRO A 31 -18.81 0.03 -8.00
N ASN A 32 -19.49 1.12 -7.64
CA ASN A 32 -20.41 1.80 -8.56
C ASN A 32 -19.72 2.68 -9.60
N THR A 33 -18.40 2.82 -9.55
CA THR A 33 -17.66 3.61 -10.55
C THR A 33 -17.41 2.85 -11.84
N GLY A 34 -17.51 1.53 -11.81
CA GLY A 34 -17.13 0.70 -12.95
C GLY A 34 -15.64 0.57 -13.15
N ILE A 35 -14.83 1.16 -12.27
CA ILE A 35 -13.36 1.10 -12.34
C ILE A 35 -12.86 0.01 -11.41
N ASN A 36 -11.97 -0.84 -11.92
CA ASN A 36 -11.37 -1.93 -11.16
C ASN A 36 -9.90 -1.60 -10.90
N ALA A 37 -9.52 -1.49 -9.63
CA ALA A 37 -8.18 -1.05 -9.24
C ALA A 37 -7.08 -1.98 -9.74
N ILE A 38 -7.30 -3.30 -9.73
CA ILE A 38 -6.25 -4.22 -10.20
C ILE A 38 -6.07 -4.12 -11.71
N ASP A 39 -7.13 -3.86 -12.47
CA ASP A 39 -7.02 -3.65 -13.91
C ASP A 39 -6.26 -2.37 -14.22
N GLU A 40 -6.50 -1.30 -13.46
CA GLU A 40 -5.74 -0.05 -13.58
C GLU A 40 -4.27 -0.28 -13.26
N TYR A 41 -3.97 -1.05 -12.23
CA TYR A 41 -2.60 -1.42 -11.87
C TYR A 41 -1.91 -2.19 -13.00
N LYS A 42 -2.58 -3.18 -13.57
CA LYS A 42 -2.01 -3.97 -14.67
C LYS A 42 -1.76 -3.13 -15.91
N ASN A 43 -2.61 -2.13 -16.13
CA ASN A 43 -2.50 -1.24 -17.27
C ASN A 43 -1.34 -0.27 -17.13
N GLU A 44 -1.20 0.32 -15.95
CA GLU A 44 -0.14 1.29 -15.68
C GLU A 44 0.17 1.34 -14.19
N HIS A 45 1.43 1.16 -13.83
CA HIS A 45 1.89 1.30 -12.45
C HIS A 45 3.37 1.70 -12.42
N ILE A 46 3.82 2.20 -11.27
CA ILE A 46 5.23 2.53 -11.07
C ILE A 46 6.06 1.26 -11.22
N GLU A 47 7.20 1.36 -11.88
CA GLU A 47 8.10 0.23 -12.09
C GLU A 47 8.39 -0.50 -10.78
N ASN A 48 8.21 -1.82 -10.79
CA ASN A 48 8.41 -2.72 -9.66
C ASN A 48 7.42 -2.54 -8.50
N ALA A 49 6.39 -1.71 -8.66
CA ALA A 49 5.36 -1.60 -7.64
C ALA A 49 4.51 -2.86 -7.56
N LEU A 50 4.11 -3.23 -6.36
CA LEU A 50 3.23 -4.35 -6.09
C LEU A 50 1.83 -3.84 -5.76
N PHE A 51 0.81 -4.63 -6.09
CA PHE A 51 -0.56 -4.24 -5.81
C PHE A 51 -0.94 -4.63 -4.38
N PHE A 52 -1.34 -3.64 -3.57
CA PHE A 52 -1.86 -3.84 -2.23
C PHE A 52 -3.39 -3.83 -2.31
N ASP A 53 -4.00 -5.02 -2.27
CA ASP A 53 -5.43 -5.17 -2.50
C ASP A 53 -6.22 -4.90 -1.21
N ILE A 54 -6.74 -3.69 -1.06
CA ILE A 54 -7.48 -3.28 0.13
C ILE A 54 -8.73 -4.14 0.34
N ASP A 55 -9.39 -4.56 -0.75
CA ASP A 55 -10.56 -5.43 -0.65
C ASP A 55 -10.24 -6.79 -0.04
N LYS A 56 -9.15 -7.39 -0.48
CA LYS A 56 -8.75 -8.71 -0.01
C LYS A 56 -8.07 -8.68 1.34
N ILE A 57 -7.38 -7.56 1.63
CA ILE A 57 -6.68 -7.39 2.91
C ILE A 57 -7.65 -6.75 3.91
N SER A 58 -8.69 -7.51 4.25
CA SER A 58 -9.73 -7.10 5.19
C SER A 58 -10.28 -8.36 5.85
N ASP A 59 -11.09 -8.19 6.90
CA ASP A 59 -11.69 -9.34 7.59
C ASP A 59 -12.88 -9.85 6.77
N PRO A 60 -12.80 -11.07 6.18
CA PRO A 60 -13.89 -11.60 5.38
C PRO A 60 -15.11 -11.99 6.19
N ASN A 61 -14.97 -12.11 7.51
CA ASN A 61 -16.07 -12.47 8.40
C ASN A 61 -16.85 -11.26 8.91
N ASP A 62 -16.41 -10.06 8.57
CA ASP A 62 -17.10 -8.84 8.98
C ASP A 62 -18.06 -8.42 7.88
N ASN A 63 -19.27 -8.00 8.27
CA ASN A 63 -20.30 -7.56 7.34
C ASN A 63 -20.02 -6.17 6.76
N LEU A 64 -19.15 -5.40 7.39
CA LEU A 64 -18.78 -4.07 6.90
C LEU A 64 -17.59 -4.17 5.95
N PRO A 65 -17.61 -3.44 4.82
CA PRO A 65 -16.49 -3.49 3.89
C PRO A 65 -15.23 -2.86 4.48
N HIS A 66 -14.08 -3.43 4.12
CA HIS A 66 -12.75 -2.91 4.46
C HIS A 66 -12.49 -2.77 5.96
N MET A 67 -13.08 -3.64 6.75
CA MET A 67 -12.75 -3.68 8.17
C MET A 67 -11.34 -4.23 8.36
N PHE A 68 -10.70 -3.88 9.49
CA PHE A 68 -9.35 -4.31 9.76
C PHE A 68 -9.23 -5.83 9.69
N PRO A 69 -8.22 -6.34 8.99
CA PRO A 69 -7.96 -7.78 8.98
C PRO A 69 -7.45 -8.24 10.35
N THR A 70 -7.57 -9.53 10.61
CA THR A 70 -6.85 -10.12 11.73
C THR A 70 -5.36 -10.10 11.45
N LYS A 71 -4.56 -10.27 12.49
CA LYS A 71 -3.10 -10.35 12.33
C LYS A 71 -2.70 -11.45 11.34
N ASP A 72 -3.33 -12.62 11.43
CA ASP A 72 -3.02 -13.75 10.56
C ASP A 72 -3.33 -13.46 9.10
N ILE A 73 -4.47 -12.83 8.83
CA ILE A 73 -4.85 -12.44 7.46
C ILE A 73 -3.83 -11.44 6.91
N PHE A 74 -3.50 -10.41 7.70
CA PHE A 74 -2.55 -9.38 7.27
C PHE A 74 -1.17 -9.99 6.98
N GLU A 75 -0.66 -10.81 7.89
CA GLU A 75 0.65 -11.43 7.73
C GLU A 75 0.72 -12.34 6.50
N THR A 76 -0.35 -13.11 6.25
CA THR A 76 -0.42 -13.98 5.08
C THR A 76 -0.31 -13.17 3.79
N HIS A 77 -1.04 -12.06 3.69
CA HIS A 77 -0.97 -11.20 2.51
C HIS A 77 0.40 -10.56 2.36
N MET A 78 1.01 -10.11 3.46
CA MET A 78 2.32 -9.47 3.40
C MET A 78 3.41 -10.46 3.00
N GLN A 79 3.32 -11.70 3.46
CA GLN A 79 4.24 -12.76 3.05
C GLN A 79 4.15 -13.03 1.55
N LYS A 80 2.94 -13.03 1.00
CA LYS A 80 2.75 -13.20 -0.45
C LYS A 80 3.35 -12.06 -1.25
N LEU A 81 3.33 -10.85 -0.69
CA LEU A 81 3.92 -9.68 -1.33
C LEU A 81 5.43 -9.59 -1.10
N GLY A 82 5.99 -10.43 -0.25
CA GLY A 82 7.41 -10.44 0.02
C GLY A 82 7.89 -9.40 1.01
N LEU A 83 6.98 -8.82 1.79
CA LEU A 83 7.35 -7.80 2.77
C LEU A 83 8.05 -8.42 3.97
N ASN A 84 9.13 -7.79 4.42
CA ASN A 84 9.76 -8.12 5.69
C ASN A 84 10.02 -6.83 6.49
N ASN A 85 10.45 -6.99 7.74
CA ASN A 85 10.59 -5.86 8.67
C ASN A 85 11.67 -4.86 8.28
N ASN A 86 12.60 -5.26 7.43
CA ASN A 86 13.70 -4.40 7.00
C ASN A 86 13.35 -3.53 5.79
N HIS A 87 12.21 -3.77 5.17
CA HIS A 87 11.82 -2.99 4.00
C HIS A 87 11.40 -1.57 4.36
N ILE A 88 11.82 -0.64 3.52
CA ILE A 88 11.26 0.71 3.49
C ILE A 88 10.08 0.66 2.53
N VAL A 89 8.89 0.95 3.03
CA VAL A 89 7.67 0.87 2.24
C VAL A 89 7.29 2.25 1.73
N ILE A 90 7.02 2.34 0.43
CA ILE A 90 6.51 3.56 -0.20
C ILE A 90 5.17 3.23 -0.82
N ILE A 91 4.15 4.01 -0.47
CA ILE A 91 2.77 3.77 -0.88
C ILE A 91 2.30 4.88 -1.79
N TYR A 92 1.59 4.53 -2.85
CA TYR A 92 0.90 5.50 -3.67
C TYR A 92 -0.47 4.98 -4.08
N ASP A 93 -1.35 5.87 -4.51
CA ASP A 93 -2.61 5.47 -5.13
C ASP A 93 -3.00 6.47 -6.22
N ASN A 94 -3.78 6.00 -7.18
CA ASN A 94 -4.32 6.79 -8.28
C ASN A 94 -5.83 6.98 -8.16
N SER A 95 -6.38 6.73 -6.97
CA SER A 95 -7.81 6.82 -6.73
C SER A 95 -8.16 8.11 -6.01
N PRO A 96 -9.42 8.57 -6.11
CA PRO A 96 -9.86 9.75 -5.38
C PRO A 96 -10.07 9.49 -3.88
N LEU A 97 -10.09 8.24 -3.47
CA LEU A 97 -10.21 7.83 -2.08
C LEU A 97 -8.82 7.78 -1.46
N LEU A 98 -8.67 8.23 -0.25
CA LEU A 98 -7.35 8.27 0.41
C LEU A 98 -6.91 6.87 0.86
N SER A 99 -6.85 5.94 -0.10
CA SER A 99 -6.51 4.55 0.18
C SER A 99 -5.05 4.34 0.56
N SER A 100 -4.16 5.23 0.14
CA SER A 100 -2.77 5.21 0.61
C SER A 100 -2.69 5.45 2.12
N ALA A 101 -3.53 6.33 2.65
CA ALA A 101 -3.59 6.55 4.10
C ALA A 101 -4.06 5.30 4.84
N ARG A 102 -5.04 4.58 4.28
CA ARG A 102 -5.52 3.32 4.83
C ARG A 102 -4.41 2.27 4.87
N CYS A 103 -3.69 2.13 3.77
CA CYS A 103 -2.56 1.20 3.66
C CYS A 103 -1.48 1.54 4.68
N TRP A 104 -1.13 2.83 4.78
CA TRP A 104 -0.14 3.31 5.75
C TRP A 104 -0.55 2.94 7.17
N PHE A 105 -1.81 3.20 7.51
CA PHE A 105 -2.32 2.93 8.85
C PHE A 105 -2.30 1.44 9.19
N LEU A 106 -2.69 0.58 8.23
CA LEU A 106 -2.67 -0.87 8.43
C LEU A 106 -1.24 -1.37 8.71
N LEU A 107 -0.29 -0.94 7.89
CA LEU A 107 1.11 -1.33 8.07
C LEU A 107 1.64 -0.86 9.42
N ARG A 108 1.34 0.36 9.80
CA ARG A 108 1.77 0.92 11.08
C ARG A 108 1.14 0.19 12.26
N TYR A 109 -0.15 -0.09 12.16
CA TYR A 109 -0.90 -0.81 13.20
C TYR A 109 -0.29 -2.19 13.47
N PHE A 110 0.13 -2.89 12.42
CA PHE A 110 0.74 -4.21 12.56
C PHE A 110 2.26 -4.16 12.76
N GLY A 111 2.82 -2.98 13.04
CA GLY A 111 4.17 -2.85 13.55
C GLY A 111 5.27 -2.53 12.55
N HIS A 112 4.93 -2.25 11.28
CA HIS A 112 5.94 -1.83 10.31
C HIS A 112 6.41 -0.40 10.63
N LYS A 113 7.72 -0.14 10.56
CA LYS A 113 8.28 1.12 11.05
C LYS A 113 8.57 2.14 9.97
N GLU A 114 9.16 1.72 8.86
CA GLU A 114 9.59 2.64 7.80
C GLU A 114 8.56 2.66 6.68
N ILE A 115 7.59 3.57 6.78
CA ILE A 115 6.47 3.66 5.84
C ILE A 115 6.29 5.10 5.42
N PHE A 116 6.25 5.33 4.09
CA PHE A 116 6.07 6.67 3.52
C PHE A 116 5.00 6.65 2.45
N ILE A 117 4.38 7.80 2.23
CA ILE A 117 3.37 7.97 1.18
C ILE A 117 3.96 8.92 0.12
N LEU A 118 3.90 8.50 -1.13
CA LEU A 118 4.33 9.35 -2.24
C LEU A 118 3.33 10.49 -2.43
N SER A 119 3.80 11.72 -2.37
CA SER A 119 2.97 12.90 -2.55
C SER A 119 3.11 13.43 -3.97
N GLY A 120 2.00 13.84 -4.54
CA GLY A 120 1.95 14.35 -5.89
C GLY A 120 1.67 13.28 -6.88
#